data_7927514140d1b067bcbb6b6f1bb17973
#
_entry.id   7927514140d1b067bcbb6b6f1bb17973
#
_cell.length_a   1.000
_cell.length_b   1.000
_cell.length_c   1.000
_cell.angle_alpha   90.00
_cell.angle_beta   90.00
_cell.angle_gamma   90.00
#
_symmetry.space_group_name_H-M   'P 1'
#
loop_
_entity.id
_entity.type
_entity.pdbx_description
1 polymer ?
#
loop_
_entity_poly.entity_id
_entity_poly.type
_entity_poly.pdbx_seq_one_letter_code
_entity_poly.pdbx_strand_id
1 'polypeptide(L)'
;MAKAFGLAVVAAAFVAVAPAAADMASVVAATYSNLSVSPPSPSSVAICHGFGCKYRDELGLTPQDWKTLAAMLASGKANAAAERKAIGTAGAWFDRRFGPVAGTTGHVARANRYYMFDKRQMDCVDSSRNTTSLLLVLEQLKLLRYHEVAEPVARGYLIDGRPPHVTAVLVEKATGTEWSVDSWTRGYGQAPEIMQLAQWKTLD
;
A
#
# COMPACT_ATOMS: atom_id res chain seq x y z
N MET A 1 4.56 -45.55 54.63
CA MET A 1 4.55 -45.67 53.17
C MET A 1 3.91 -44.42 52.58
N ALA A 2 4.67 -43.45 52.15
CA ALA A 2 4.20 -42.20 51.54
C ALA A 2 4.26 -42.34 50.00
N LYS A 3 3.11 -42.21 49.33
CA LYS A 3 3.03 -42.19 47.86
C LYS A 3 3.18 -40.76 47.40
N ALA A 4 4.26 -40.51 46.65
CA ALA A 4 4.46 -39.26 45.95
C ALA A 4 3.61 -39.21 44.68
N PHE A 5 2.72 -38.24 44.53
CA PHE A 5 2.00 -37.93 43.29
C PHE A 5 2.84 -36.98 42.47
N GLY A 6 3.35 -37.46 41.36
CA GLY A 6 4.03 -36.59 40.37
C GLY A 6 3.01 -35.85 39.53
N LEU A 7 3.07 -34.51 39.56
CA LEU A 7 2.28 -33.64 38.71
C LEU A 7 2.99 -33.53 37.34
N ALA A 8 2.38 -34.09 36.30
CA ALA A 8 2.86 -33.90 34.94
C ALA A 8 2.36 -32.54 34.38
N VAL A 9 3.28 -31.63 34.14
CA VAL A 9 2.98 -30.35 33.47
C VAL A 9 2.99 -30.61 31.96
N VAL A 10 1.81 -30.56 31.34
CA VAL A 10 1.68 -30.59 29.88
C VAL A 10 1.91 -29.18 29.36
N ALA A 11 3.08 -28.96 28.73
CA ALA A 11 3.35 -27.71 28.03
C ALA A 11 2.57 -27.70 26.70
N ALA A 12 1.55 -26.87 26.60
CA ALA A 12 0.85 -26.62 25.34
C ALA A 12 1.73 -25.74 24.45
N ALA A 13 2.25 -26.31 23.36
CA ALA A 13 2.95 -25.56 22.32
C ALA A 13 1.91 -24.76 21.52
N PHE A 14 1.90 -23.43 21.65
CA PHE A 14 1.17 -22.54 20.76
C PHE A 14 1.89 -22.55 19.41
N VAL A 15 1.31 -23.21 18.42
CA VAL A 15 1.70 -23.04 17.02
C VAL A 15 1.13 -21.71 16.57
N ALA A 16 1.98 -20.69 16.45
CA ALA A 16 1.61 -19.45 15.79
C ALA A 16 1.37 -19.75 14.30
N VAL A 17 0.10 -19.75 13.88
CA VAL A 17 -0.25 -19.77 12.46
C VAL A 17 0.10 -18.39 11.90
N ALA A 18 1.18 -18.31 11.11
CA ALA A 18 1.46 -17.11 10.34
C ALA A 18 0.26 -16.80 9.43
N PRO A 19 -0.19 -15.54 9.32
CA PRO A 19 -1.23 -15.18 8.38
C PRO A 19 -0.75 -15.62 6.98
N ALA A 20 -1.65 -16.26 6.22
CA ALA A 20 -1.35 -16.63 4.84
C ALA A 20 -1.06 -15.36 4.06
N ALA A 21 0.07 -15.32 3.36
CA ALA A 21 0.39 -14.25 2.43
C ALA A 21 -0.76 -14.10 1.43
N ALA A 22 -1.22 -12.87 1.21
CA ALA A 22 -2.22 -12.63 0.19
C ALA A 22 -1.57 -12.93 -1.17
N ASP A 23 -2.19 -13.81 -1.95
CA ASP A 23 -1.74 -14.07 -3.31
C ASP A 23 -1.91 -12.78 -4.14
N MET A 24 -0.93 -12.45 -4.99
CA MET A 24 -0.98 -11.29 -5.90
C MET A 24 -2.30 -11.25 -6.69
N ALA A 25 -2.86 -12.41 -7.06
CA ALA A 25 -4.13 -12.50 -7.76
C ALA A 25 -5.31 -11.97 -6.90
N SER A 26 -5.33 -12.25 -5.60
CA SER A 26 -6.35 -11.74 -4.68
C SER A 26 -6.24 -10.23 -4.51
N VAL A 27 -5.03 -9.69 -4.36
CA VAL A 27 -4.79 -8.23 -4.28
C VAL A 27 -5.27 -7.53 -5.55
N VAL A 28 -4.95 -8.09 -6.72
CA VAL A 28 -5.41 -7.55 -8.01
C VAL A 28 -6.94 -7.59 -8.09
N ALA A 29 -7.57 -8.70 -7.72
CA ALA A 29 -9.03 -8.83 -7.75
C ALA A 29 -9.70 -7.82 -6.79
N ALA A 30 -9.23 -7.71 -5.54
CA ALA A 30 -9.77 -6.78 -4.56
C ALA A 30 -9.64 -5.31 -5.01
N THR A 31 -8.55 -4.98 -5.70
CA THR A 31 -8.26 -3.59 -6.09
C THR A 31 -8.92 -3.19 -7.40
N TYR A 32 -9.02 -4.09 -8.39
CA TYR A 32 -9.35 -3.74 -9.78
C TYR A 32 -10.63 -4.38 -10.34
N SER A 33 -11.23 -5.41 -9.69
CA SER A 33 -12.39 -6.14 -10.22
C SER A 33 -13.61 -5.26 -10.54
N ASN A 34 -13.80 -4.18 -9.80
CA ASN A 34 -14.92 -3.23 -9.99
C ASN A 34 -14.53 -2.02 -10.86
N LEU A 35 -13.35 -2.04 -11.44
CA LEU A 35 -12.84 -0.99 -12.30
C LEU A 35 -12.70 -1.53 -13.73
N SER A 36 -13.19 -0.77 -14.70
CA SER A 36 -12.92 -1.07 -16.12
C SER A 36 -11.51 -0.64 -16.50
N VAL A 37 -10.49 -1.12 -15.76
CA VAL A 37 -9.07 -0.85 -15.98
C VAL A 37 -8.27 -2.13 -15.90
N SER A 38 -7.21 -2.21 -16.68
CA SER A 38 -6.27 -3.32 -16.59
C SER A 38 -5.48 -3.27 -15.28
N PRO A 39 -5.20 -4.43 -14.67
CA PRO A 39 -4.25 -4.50 -13.56
C PRO A 39 -2.89 -3.92 -13.95
N PRO A 40 -2.13 -3.37 -12.98
CA PRO A 40 -0.83 -2.79 -13.26
C PRO A 40 0.15 -3.87 -13.76
N SER A 41 1.00 -3.45 -14.66
CA SER A 41 2.09 -4.26 -15.21
C SER A 41 3.39 -3.45 -15.20
N PRO A 42 4.55 -4.09 -15.40
CA PRO A 42 5.81 -3.35 -15.56
C PRO A 42 5.82 -2.37 -16.74
N SER A 43 4.91 -2.48 -17.70
CA SER A 43 4.84 -1.58 -18.86
C SER A 43 3.80 -0.48 -18.75
N SER A 44 2.77 -0.66 -17.90
CA SER A 44 1.65 0.27 -17.83
C SER A 44 0.92 0.21 -16.50
N VAL A 45 0.48 1.38 -16.03
CA VAL A 45 -0.31 1.55 -14.80
C VAL A 45 -1.46 2.51 -15.07
N ALA A 46 -2.68 2.11 -14.73
CA ALA A 46 -3.82 3.03 -14.71
C ALA A 46 -3.76 3.91 -13.45
N ILE A 47 -3.78 5.22 -13.64
CA ILE A 47 -3.77 6.24 -12.58
C ILE A 47 -5.18 6.72 -12.31
N CYS A 48 -5.66 6.51 -11.09
CA CYS A 48 -6.95 6.99 -10.61
C CYS A 48 -6.86 8.42 -10.11
N HIS A 49 -7.86 9.25 -10.43
CA HIS A 49 -7.99 10.60 -9.87
C HIS A 49 -9.44 11.13 -9.96
N GLY A 50 -9.72 12.26 -9.30
CA GLY A 50 -11.02 12.93 -9.33
C GLY A 50 -12.08 12.26 -8.46
N PHE A 51 -11.68 11.63 -7.38
CA PHE A 51 -12.49 10.97 -6.35
C PHE A 51 -13.15 9.66 -6.79
N GLY A 52 -12.84 8.59 -6.09
CA GLY A 52 -13.39 7.26 -6.34
C GLY A 52 -12.95 6.65 -7.68
N CYS A 53 -11.80 7.04 -8.20
CA CYS A 53 -11.29 6.61 -9.51
C CYS A 53 -12.24 6.97 -10.67
N LYS A 54 -12.86 8.16 -10.59
CA LYS A 54 -13.78 8.66 -11.61
C LYS A 54 -13.09 8.88 -12.95
N TYR A 55 -11.85 9.40 -12.91
CA TYR A 55 -10.99 9.57 -14.08
C TYR A 55 -9.82 8.60 -13.98
N ARG A 56 -9.33 8.18 -15.14
CA ARG A 56 -8.26 7.19 -15.27
C ARG A 56 -7.40 7.56 -16.46
N ASP A 57 -6.11 7.74 -16.20
CA ASP A 57 -5.11 7.97 -17.23
C ASP A 57 -4.11 6.85 -17.23
N GLU A 58 -3.66 6.43 -18.39
CA GLU A 58 -2.68 5.38 -18.50
C GLU A 58 -1.27 5.96 -18.48
N LEU A 59 -0.45 5.50 -17.53
CA LEU A 59 0.97 5.80 -17.46
C LEU A 59 1.77 4.64 -18.05
N GLY A 60 2.41 4.88 -19.20
CA GLY A 60 3.42 3.97 -19.72
C GLY A 60 4.70 4.04 -18.86
N LEU A 61 5.19 2.88 -18.44
CA LEU A 61 6.46 2.74 -17.74
C LEU A 61 7.56 2.30 -18.71
N THR A 62 8.69 2.98 -18.66
CA THR A 62 9.84 2.77 -19.54
C THR A 62 10.93 1.95 -18.85
N PRO A 63 11.87 1.35 -19.59
CA PRO A 63 13.06 0.72 -18.99
C PRO A 63 13.87 1.67 -18.09
N GLN A 64 13.83 2.99 -18.36
CA GLN A 64 14.49 3.98 -17.50
C GLN A 64 13.74 4.16 -16.18
N ASP A 65 12.39 4.10 -16.18
CA ASP A 65 11.58 4.13 -14.96
C ASP A 65 11.93 2.93 -14.07
N TRP A 66 12.09 1.73 -14.64
CA TRP A 66 12.49 0.54 -13.88
C TRP A 66 13.89 0.65 -13.28
N LYS A 67 14.86 1.17 -14.03
CA LYS A 67 16.22 1.42 -13.52
C LYS A 67 16.18 2.40 -12.35
N THR A 68 15.36 3.43 -12.46
CA THR A 68 15.17 4.43 -11.39
C THR A 68 14.57 3.80 -10.14
N LEU A 69 13.49 3.02 -10.27
CA LEU A 69 12.88 2.29 -9.17
C LEU A 69 13.86 1.29 -8.54
N ALA A 70 14.58 0.52 -9.35
CA ALA A 70 15.58 -0.43 -8.87
C ALA A 70 16.72 0.26 -8.09
N ALA A 71 17.18 1.43 -8.54
CA ALA A 71 18.20 2.21 -7.85
C ALA A 71 17.68 2.74 -6.49
N MET A 72 16.43 3.19 -6.43
CA MET A 72 15.80 3.62 -5.17
C MET A 72 15.67 2.45 -4.17
N LEU A 73 15.16 1.30 -4.64
CA LEU A 73 14.98 0.10 -3.81
C LEU A 73 16.33 -0.54 -3.41
N ALA A 74 17.41 -0.27 -4.13
CA ALA A 74 18.74 -0.72 -3.74
C ALA A 74 19.19 -0.17 -2.37
N SER A 75 18.75 1.02 -1.97
CA SER A 75 19.00 1.60 -0.65
C SER A 75 18.26 0.87 0.49
N GLY A 76 17.22 0.10 0.14
CA GLY A 76 16.39 -0.68 1.07
C GLY A 76 16.90 -2.09 1.38
N LYS A 77 18.02 -2.51 0.79
CA LYS A 77 18.51 -3.91 0.88
C LYS A 77 19.00 -4.35 2.24
N ALA A 78 19.21 -3.43 3.17
CA ALA A 78 19.81 -3.74 4.48
C ALA A 78 18.83 -4.48 5.42
N ASN A 79 17.58 -4.08 5.47
CA ASN A 79 16.53 -4.65 6.34
C ASN A 79 15.14 -4.13 5.94
N ALA A 80 14.09 -4.67 6.56
CA ALA A 80 12.71 -4.31 6.30
C ALA A 80 12.42 -2.80 6.52
N ALA A 81 12.99 -2.19 7.55
CA ALA A 81 12.81 -0.75 7.81
C ALA A 81 13.45 0.12 6.71
N ALA A 82 14.63 -0.25 6.24
CA ALA A 82 15.29 0.42 5.14
C ALA A 82 14.49 0.26 3.82
N GLU A 83 13.91 -0.93 3.57
CA GLU A 83 13.05 -1.15 2.41
C GLU A 83 11.78 -0.27 2.47
N ARG A 84 11.12 -0.15 3.62
CA ARG A 84 9.97 0.77 3.78
C ARG A 84 10.33 2.23 3.46
N LYS A 85 11.50 2.69 3.91
CA LYS A 85 12.00 4.04 3.57
C LYS A 85 12.22 4.19 2.06
N ALA A 86 12.80 3.18 1.41
CA ALA A 86 13.02 3.16 -0.04
C ALA A 86 11.69 3.15 -0.80
N ILE A 87 10.68 2.38 -0.34
CA ILE A 87 9.31 2.38 -0.87
C ILE A 87 8.69 3.78 -0.75
N GLY A 88 8.86 4.46 0.37
CA GLY A 88 8.40 5.85 0.55
C GLY A 88 9.02 6.79 -0.50
N THR A 89 10.32 6.65 -0.75
CA THR A 89 11.01 7.43 -1.81
C THR A 89 10.47 7.10 -3.20
N ALA A 90 10.23 5.81 -3.48
CA ALA A 90 9.64 5.36 -4.75
C ALA A 90 8.20 5.89 -4.92
N GLY A 91 7.39 5.95 -3.84
CA GLY A 91 6.06 6.54 -3.84
C GLY A 91 6.07 8.01 -4.23
N ALA A 92 6.95 8.81 -3.60
CA ALA A 92 7.12 10.21 -3.95
C ALA A 92 7.58 10.43 -5.40
N TRP A 93 8.46 9.56 -5.89
CA TRP A 93 8.90 9.59 -7.28
C TRP A 93 7.75 9.22 -8.23
N PHE A 94 7.00 8.19 -7.91
CA PHE A 94 5.87 7.72 -8.71
C PHE A 94 4.80 8.81 -8.88
N ASP A 95 4.46 9.49 -7.78
CA ASP A 95 3.53 10.62 -7.81
C ASP A 95 4.01 11.75 -8.73
N ARG A 96 5.30 12.13 -8.64
CA ARG A 96 5.89 13.09 -9.58
C ARG A 96 5.93 12.61 -11.03
N ARG A 97 6.01 11.29 -11.23
CA ARG A 97 6.07 10.70 -12.57
C ARG A 97 4.70 10.69 -13.25
N PHE A 98 3.63 10.37 -12.51
CA PHE A 98 2.29 10.32 -13.09
C PHE A 98 1.54 11.69 -13.04
N GLY A 99 1.85 12.54 -12.09
CA GLY A 99 1.13 13.80 -11.89
C GLY A 99 0.97 14.66 -13.16
N PRO A 100 2.02 14.84 -13.99
CA PRO A 100 1.87 15.55 -15.27
C PRO A 100 0.94 14.84 -16.26
N VAL A 101 0.89 13.50 -16.26
CA VAL A 101 0.03 12.72 -17.16
C VAL A 101 -1.43 12.85 -16.75
N ALA A 102 -1.73 12.67 -15.47
CA ALA A 102 -3.08 12.73 -14.91
C ALA A 102 -3.54 14.18 -14.59
N GLY A 103 -2.68 15.17 -14.77
CA GLY A 103 -2.98 16.56 -14.42
C GLY A 103 -3.10 16.83 -12.93
N THR A 104 -2.49 15.99 -12.07
CA THR A 104 -2.63 16.03 -10.60
C THR A 104 -1.45 16.67 -9.88
N THR A 105 -0.59 17.42 -10.57
CA THR A 105 0.61 18.07 -9.99
C THR A 105 0.34 19.04 -8.85
N GLY A 106 -0.91 19.44 -8.63
CA GLY A 106 -1.32 20.34 -7.56
C GLY A 106 -2.26 19.67 -6.55
N HIS A 107 -2.30 18.33 -6.48
CA HIS A 107 -3.17 17.69 -5.49
C HIS A 107 -2.69 17.98 -4.07
N VAL A 108 -3.65 18.17 -3.17
CA VAL A 108 -3.38 18.52 -1.78
C VAL A 108 -3.46 17.30 -0.86
N ALA A 109 -2.77 17.37 0.26
CA ALA A 109 -2.90 16.38 1.32
C ALA A 109 -4.33 16.34 1.84
N ARG A 110 -4.85 15.12 2.07
CA ARG A 110 -6.16 14.89 2.69
C ARG A 110 -7.30 15.61 1.96
N ALA A 111 -7.26 15.63 0.61
CA ALA A 111 -8.32 16.22 -0.19
C ALA A 111 -9.68 15.62 0.22
N ASN A 112 -10.58 16.48 0.69
CA ASN A 112 -11.87 16.07 1.22
C ASN A 112 -13.00 16.45 0.23
N ARG A 113 -14.27 16.29 0.64
CA ARG A 113 -15.45 16.53 -0.19
C ARG A 113 -15.52 17.92 -0.88
N TYR A 114 -14.79 18.92 -0.40
CA TYR A 114 -14.73 20.22 -1.07
C TYR A 114 -14.04 20.15 -2.43
N TYR A 115 -13.19 19.15 -2.62
CA TYR A 115 -12.45 18.93 -3.85
C TYR A 115 -13.08 17.88 -4.78
N MET A 116 -14.23 17.30 -4.43
CA MET A 116 -14.82 16.14 -5.14
C MET A 116 -15.18 16.42 -6.61
N PHE A 117 -15.23 17.67 -7.03
CA PHE A 117 -15.47 18.06 -8.43
C PHE A 117 -14.22 18.54 -9.16
N ASP A 118 -13.08 18.62 -8.46
CA ASP A 118 -11.81 18.96 -9.08
C ASP A 118 -11.08 17.68 -9.51
N LYS A 119 -11.07 17.43 -10.82
CA LYS A 119 -10.40 16.25 -11.40
C LYS A 119 -8.90 16.17 -11.12
N ARG A 120 -8.27 17.28 -10.69
CA ARG A 120 -6.84 17.34 -10.35
C ARG A 120 -6.54 16.80 -8.95
N GLN A 121 -7.57 16.53 -8.17
CA GLN A 121 -7.45 16.06 -6.78
C GLN A 121 -7.70 14.55 -6.69
N MET A 122 -7.22 13.97 -5.60
CA MET A 122 -7.34 12.55 -5.32
C MET A 122 -7.90 12.34 -3.91
N ASP A 123 -8.91 11.47 -3.78
CA ASP A 123 -9.34 10.98 -2.48
C ASP A 123 -8.49 9.80 -2.00
N CYS A 124 -8.85 9.24 -0.84
CA CYS A 124 -8.15 8.09 -0.30
C CYS A 124 -8.27 6.84 -1.19
N VAL A 125 -9.36 6.71 -1.95
CA VAL A 125 -9.58 5.59 -2.87
C VAL A 125 -8.62 5.68 -4.06
N ASP A 126 -8.52 6.87 -4.68
CA ASP A 126 -7.57 7.14 -5.76
C ASP A 126 -6.13 6.87 -5.31
N SER A 127 -5.76 7.48 -4.18
CA SER A 127 -4.41 7.41 -3.62
C SER A 127 -4.01 5.99 -3.24
N SER A 128 -4.92 5.24 -2.58
CA SER A 128 -4.67 3.85 -2.21
C SER A 128 -4.48 2.96 -3.45
N ARG A 129 -5.30 3.14 -4.50
CA ARG A 129 -5.18 2.36 -5.74
C ARG A 129 -3.88 2.66 -6.48
N ASN A 130 -3.53 3.93 -6.62
CA ASN A 130 -2.27 4.34 -7.26
C ASN A 130 -1.05 3.79 -6.50
N THR A 131 -1.08 3.85 -5.17
CA THR A 131 -0.03 3.28 -4.33
C THR A 131 0.04 1.76 -4.47
N THR A 132 -1.10 1.05 -4.40
CA THR A 132 -1.15 -0.41 -4.60
C THR A 132 -0.61 -0.78 -5.98
N SER A 133 -0.94 0.00 -7.03
CA SER A 133 -0.41 -0.21 -8.38
C SER A 133 1.12 -0.14 -8.42
N LEU A 134 1.71 0.87 -7.78
CA LEU A 134 3.18 0.96 -7.66
C LEU A 134 3.75 -0.27 -6.94
N LEU A 135 3.18 -0.64 -5.78
CA LEU A 135 3.67 -1.77 -4.99
C LEU A 135 3.63 -3.08 -5.77
N LEU A 136 2.54 -3.33 -6.51
CA LEU A 136 2.42 -4.50 -7.40
C LEU A 136 3.47 -4.50 -8.52
N VAL A 137 3.77 -3.34 -9.12
CA VAL A 137 4.86 -3.23 -10.10
C VAL A 137 6.20 -3.54 -9.46
N LEU A 138 6.49 -3.02 -8.25
CA LEU A 138 7.74 -3.33 -7.53
C LEU A 138 7.86 -4.82 -7.23
N GLU A 139 6.77 -5.49 -6.87
CA GLU A 139 6.74 -6.93 -6.60
C GLU A 139 6.95 -7.75 -7.87
N GLN A 140 6.26 -7.41 -8.98
CA GLN A 140 6.45 -8.05 -10.28
C GLN A 140 7.88 -7.91 -10.80
N LEU A 141 8.53 -6.77 -10.55
CA LEU A 141 9.94 -6.52 -10.86
C LEU A 141 10.90 -7.19 -9.85
N LYS A 142 10.39 -7.91 -8.83
CA LYS A 142 11.16 -8.57 -7.77
C LYS A 142 12.06 -7.59 -6.99
N LEU A 143 11.59 -6.37 -6.80
CA LEU A 143 12.30 -5.33 -6.07
C LEU A 143 11.98 -5.32 -4.56
N LEU A 144 10.88 -5.99 -4.13
CA LEU A 144 10.52 -6.16 -2.72
C LEU A 144 11.18 -7.40 -2.14
N ARG A 145 12.15 -7.19 -1.26
CA ARG A 145 12.90 -8.26 -0.61
C ARG A 145 12.26 -8.72 0.70
N TYR A 146 11.88 -7.76 1.52
CA TYR A 146 11.39 -8.00 2.89
C TYR A 146 9.88 -7.93 3.01
N HIS A 147 9.19 -7.34 2.02
CA HIS A 147 7.74 -7.18 2.02
C HIS A 147 7.10 -7.85 0.82
N GLU A 148 5.81 -8.11 0.95
CA GLU A 148 4.90 -8.48 -0.12
C GLU A 148 3.68 -7.57 -0.06
N VAL A 149 2.95 -7.46 -1.17
CA VAL A 149 1.77 -6.61 -1.27
C VAL A 149 0.57 -7.34 -0.72
N ALA A 150 -0.25 -6.66 0.08
CA ALA A 150 -1.53 -7.17 0.57
C ALA A 150 -2.71 -6.35 0.03
N GLU A 151 -3.92 -6.85 0.27
CA GLU A 151 -5.13 -6.15 -0.09
C GLU A 151 -5.24 -4.80 0.64
N PRO A 152 -5.71 -3.75 -0.05
CA PRO A 152 -6.00 -2.47 0.61
C PRO A 152 -6.97 -2.64 1.77
N VAL A 153 -6.72 -1.93 2.87
CA VAL A 153 -7.54 -2.02 4.08
C VAL A 153 -8.23 -0.69 4.33
N ALA A 154 -9.52 -0.77 4.67
CA ALA A 154 -10.33 0.37 5.08
C ALA A 154 -10.43 0.45 6.61
N ARG A 155 -10.60 1.69 7.12
CA ARG A 155 -10.95 1.99 8.50
C ARG A 155 -12.02 3.09 8.54
N GLY A 156 -12.64 3.28 9.70
CA GLY A 156 -13.70 4.26 9.90
C GLY A 156 -14.98 3.82 9.20
N TYR A 157 -16.03 3.78 9.98
CA TYR A 157 -17.38 3.58 9.47
C TYR A 157 -18.19 4.75 10.00
N LEU A 158 -19.09 5.30 9.22
CA LEU A 158 -19.91 6.45 9.67
C LEU A 158 -20.63 6.19 10.99
N ILE A 159 -20.88 4.92 11.32
CA ILE A 159 -21.49 4.49 12.57
C ILE A 159 -20.56 4.59 13.80
N ASP A 160 -19.24 4.65 13.60
CA ASP A 160 -18.25 4.85 14.67
C ASP A 160 -17.77 6.32 14.78
N GLY A 161 -18.40 7.22 14.02
CA GLY A 161 -18.12 8.64 14.01
C GLY A 161 -16.84 9.02 13.24
N ARG A 162 -16.16 8.05 12.60
CA ARG A 162 -14.95 8.29 11.83
C ARG A 162 -15.23 8.24 10.32
N PRO A 163 -14.67 9.18 9.55
CA PRO A 163 -14.78 9.14 8.09
C PRO A 163 -14.13 7.86 7.54
N PRO A 164 -14.77 7.18 6.57
CA PRO A 164 -14.14 6.06 5.88
C PRO A 164 -12.83 6.49 5.24
N HIS A 165 -11.78 5.68 5.44
CA HIS A 165 -10.47 5.90 4.85
C HIS A 165 -9.86 4.55 4.46
N VAL A 166 -9.17 4.50 3.32
CA VAL A 166 -8.54 3.30 2.77
C VAL A 166 -7.06 3.57 2.48
N THR A 167 -6.22 2.56 2.70
CA THR A 167 -4.78 2.62 2.44
C THR A 167 -4.28 1.37 1.73
N ALA A 168 -3.18 1.49 0.99
CA ALA A 168 -2.42 0.35 0.50
C ALA A 168 -1.69 -0.35 1.66
N VAL A 169 -1.44 -1.65 1.54
CA VAL A 169 -0.85 -2.47 2.61
C VAL A 169 0.32 -3.30 2.10
N LEU A 170 1.34 -3.39 2.94
CA LEU A 170 2.46 -4.32 2.81
C LEU A 170 2.48 -5.27 4.00
N VAL A 171 2.92 -6.51 3.79
CA VAL A 171 3.20 -7.49 4.84
C VAL A 171 4.70 -7.73 4.91
N GLU A 172 5.29 -7.60 6.09
CA GLU A 172 6.69 -7.95 6.33
C GLU A 172 6.83 -9.46 6.41
N LYS A 173 7.52 -10.07 5.45
CA LYS A 173 7.61 -11.54 5.26
C LYS A 173 8.12 -12.31 6.49
N ALA A 174 9.06 -11.71 7.22
CA ALA A 174 9.69 -12.37 8.36
C ALA A 174 8.81 -12.42 9.62
N THR A 175 7.91 -11.44 9.79
CA THR A 175 7.14 -11.25 11.02
C THR A 175 5.63 -11.35 10.82
N GLY A 176 5.15 -11.28 9.56
CA GLY A 176 3.73 -11.12 9.25
C GLY A 176 3.17 -9.76 9.65
N THR A 177 4.01 -8.80 10.04
CA THR A 177 3.55 -7.46 10.44
C THR A 177 3.03 -6.71 9.22
N GLU A 178 1.79 -6.22 9.33
CA GLU A 178 1.16 -5.41 8.29
C GLU A 178 1.54 -3.94 8.46
N TRP A 179 1.77 -3.26 7.33
CA TRP A 179 2.14 -1.85 7.24
C TRP A 179 1.22 -1.11 6.27
N SER A 180 0.62 -0.03 6.71
CA SER A 180 -0.07 0.91 5.83
C SER A 180 0.94 1.71 5.02
N VAL A 181 0.60 2.01 3.76
CA VAL A 181 1.34 2.92 2.88
C VAL A 181 0.35 3.98 2.39
N ASP A 182 0.21 5.05 3.16
CA ASP A 182 -0.85 6.03 3.01
C ASP A 182 -0.33 7.30 2.32
N SER A 183 -0.59 7.43 1.03
CA SER A 183 -0.22 8.59 0.23
C SER A 183 -1.26 9.72 0.26
N TRP A 184 -2.53 9.44 0.62
CA TRP A 184 -3.56 10.48 0.70
C TRP A 184 -3.27 11.54 1.75
N THR A 185 -2.56 11.18 2.82
CA THR A 185 -2.16 12.12 3.89
C THR A 185 -1.12 13.14 3.44
N ARG A 186 -0.61 13.02 2.19
CA ARG A 186 0.49 13.81 1.64
C ARG A 186 0.06 14.56 0.38
N GLY A 187 0.67 15.72 0.17
CA GLY A 187 0.53 16.48 -1.07
C GLY A 187 1.46 15.97 -2.15
N TYR A 188 1.31 16.56 -3.34
CA TYR A 188 2.05 16.19 -4.55
C TYR A 188 3.55 16.03 -4.32
N GLY A 189 4.08 14.90 -4.78
CA GLY A 189 5.49 14.58 -4.75
C GLY A 189 6.08 14.28 -3.37
N GLN A 190 5.26 14.18 -2.32
CA GLN A 190 5.71 13.82 -0.98
C GLN A 190 5.68 12.32 -0.76
N ALA A 191 6.58 11.83 0.10
CA ALA A 191 6.60 10.41 0.45
C ALA A 191 5.35 10.03 1.27
N PRO A 192 4.72 8.87 1.00
CA PRO A 192 3.58 8.38 1.78
C PRO A 192 3.96 8.18 3.25
N GLU A 193 2.98 8.25 4.13
CA GLU A 193 3.12 7.79 5.52
C GLU A 193 3.15 6.27 5.55
N ILE A 194 4.15 5.72 6.23
CA ILE A 194 4.27 4.26 6.41
C ILE A 194 4.35 3.98 7.90
N MET A 195 3.37 3.24 8.41
CA MET A 195 3.30 2.85 9.82
C MET A 195 2.66 1.47 9.98
N GLN A 196 2.77 0.86 11.15
CA GLN A 196 2.08 -0.40 11.42
C GLN A 196 0.57 -0.23 11.19
N LEU A 197 -0.05 -1.17 10.48
CA LEU A 197 -1.47 -1.11 10.14
C LEU A 197 -2.36 -1.08 11.40
N ALA A 198 -1.95 -1.79 12.46
CA ALA A 198 -2.65 -1.76 13.74
C ALA A 198 -2.71 -0.34 14.34
N GLN A 199 -1.61 0.41 14.28
CA GLN A 199 -1.55 1.81 14.69
C GLN A 199 -2.39 2.69 13.74
N TRP A 200 -2.27 2.51 12.42
CA TRP A 200 -3.04 3.26 11.44
C TRP A 200 -4.55 3.12 11.66
N LYS A 201 -5.02 1.91 12.02
CA LYS A 201 -6.44 1.64 12.31
C LYS A 201 -6.99 2.43 13.53
N THR A 202 -6.12 2.91 14.42
CA THR A 202 -6.52 3.69 15.61
C THR A 202 -6.54 5.21 15.37
N LEU A 203 -6.01 5.69 14.25
CA LEU A 203 -6.01 7.12 13.94
C LEU A 203 -7.42 7.61 13.56
N ASP A 204 -7.71 8.88 13.86
CA ASP A 204 -8.94 9.59 13.50
C ASP A 204 -8.89 10.12 12.05
#